data_ba37bdb22a0aec0803cb85b4977db7a5
#
_entry.id   ba37bdb22a0aec0803cb85b4977db7a5
#
_cell.length_a   1.000
_cell.length_b   1.000
_cell.length_c   1.000
_cell.angle_alpha   90.00
_cell.angle_beta   90.00
_cell.angle_gamma   90.00
#
_symmetry.space_group_name_H-M   'P 1'
#
loop_
_entity.id
_entity.type
_entity.pdbx_description
1 polymer ?
#
loop_
_entity_poly.entity_id
_entity_poly.type
_entity_poly.pdbx_seq_one_letter_code
_entity_poly.pdbx_strand_id
1 'polypeptide(L)'
;MKYLTDNTRITGLMEVSPPVEVIEKLPISEKVSELVFNSRNEISDILHGNEDRLVVVVGPCSIHDPKAAIEYAKKLKTLEKDLKDQLKIVMRVYFEKPRTTVGWKGLINDPDLNNSYDVNKGLKVARKLLLKINELGLPAGTEFLDMITPQYISDLISWGAIGARTTESQIHRELASGLSCPVGFKNSTNGSIQVALDAIGSSSNSHIFLSITKEGKSAIFNSSGNKDCHVILRGGETPNYSKKDIQKVNEDLKNSNLTQKIMVDMSHGNSQKQFKKQLIVNKDISDQIASGDQSIFGVMIESNLEEGNQKICLLYT
;
A
#
# COMPACT_ATOMS: atom_id res chain seq x y z
N MET A 1 6.78 -1.50 44.67
CA MET A 1 5.33 -1.17 44.75
C MET A 1 4.58 -2.39 45.27
N LYS A 2 3.52 -2.22 46.07
CA LYS A 2 2.76 -3.34 46.65
C LYS A 2 1.91 -4.10 45.60
N TYR A 3 1.56 -3.44 44.52
CA TYR A 3 0.76 -4.02 43.45
C TYR A 3 1.42 -3.71 42.08
N LEU A 4 1.53 -4.70 41.19
CA LEU A 4 1.95 -4.57 39.81
C LEU A 4 0.75 -4.09 38.99
N THR A 5 0.89 -2.94 38.30
CA THR A 5 -0.19 -2.31 37.50
C THR A 5 0.21 -2.10 36.05
N ASP A 6 1.45 -2.40 35.66
CA ASP A 6 1.98 -2.22 34.33
C ASP A 6 2.63 -3.53 33.82
N ASN A 7 2.57 -3.75 32.52
CA ASN A 7 3.13 -4.91 31.81
C ASN A 7 2.69 -6.29 32.33
N THR A 8 1.59 -6.38 33.05
CA THR A 8 1.13 -7.61 33.70
C THR A 8 0.74 -8.74 32.73
N ARG A 9 0.61 -8.43 31.44
CA ARG A 9 0.29 -9.38 30.36
C ARG A 9 1.38 -9.46 29.29
N ILE A 10 2.52 -8.78 29.50
CA ILE A 10 3.69 -8.88 28.63
C ILE A 10 4.57 -10.00 29.16
N THR A 11 4.74 -11.06 28.36
CA THR A 11 5.48 -12.25 28.74
C THR A 11 6.94 -12.25 28.28
N GLY A 12 7.30 -11.31 27.41
CA GLY A 12 8.67 -11.14 26.91
C GLY A 12 8.82 -9.82 26.16
N LEU A 13 10.06 -9.36 26.06
CA LEU A 13 10.45 -8.16 25.35
C LEU A 13 11.74 -8.45 24.60
N MET A 14 11.80 -8.06 23.33
CA MET A 14 12.99 -8.13 22.49
C MET A 14 13.15 -6.78 21.78
N GLU A 15 14.36 -6.27 21.76
CA GLU A 15 14.67 -5.04 21.05
C GLU A 15 14.67 -5.27 19.54
N VAL A 16 14.10 -4.30 18.80
CA VAL A 16 14.21 -4.25 17.36
C VAL A 16 15.45 -3.46 16.96
N SER A 17 16.23 -3.96 16.00
CA SER A 17 17.39 -3.23 15.46
C SER A 17 16.96 -1.85 14.96
N PRO A 18 17.65 -0.76 15.32
CA PRO A 18 17.29 0.57 14.85
C PRO A 18 17.25 0.65 13.31
N PRO A 19 16.36 1.47 12.72
CA PRO A 19 16.28 1.66 11.26
C PRO A 19 17.62 1.98 10.62
N VAL A 20 18.45 2.82 11.23
CA VAL A 20 19.76 3.23 10.73
C VAL A 20 20.68 2.03 10.48
N GLU A 21 20.72 1.06 11.38
CA GLU A 21 21.56 -0.14 11.21
C GLU A 21 21.13 -1.01 10.03
N VAL A 22 19.82 -1.10 9.78
CA VAL A 22 19.28 -1.85 8.64
C VAL A 22 19.54 -1.11 7.34
N ILE A 23 19.41 0.22 7.35
CA ILE A 23 19.65 1.09 6.19
C ILE A 23 21.15 1.08 5.82
N GLU A 24 22.06 1.19 6.79
CA GLU A 24 23.51 1.13 6.55
C GLU A 24 23.99 -0.21 5.98
N LYS A 25 23.38 -1.32 6.45
CA LYS A 25 23.68 -2.66 5.91
C LYS A 25 23.06 -2.91 4.52
N LEU A 26 22.00 -2.21 4.20
CA LEU A 26 21.23 -2.33 2.95
C LEU A 26 20.94 -0.93 2.39
N PRO A 27 21.96 -0.18 1.97
CA PRO A 27 21.80 1.19 1.54
C PRO A 27 21.07 1.29 0.19
N ILE A 28 20.33 2.37 0.02
CA ILE A 28 19.77 2.73 -1.28
C ILE A 28 20.88 3.22 -2.21
N SER A 29 20.88 2.77 -3.47
CA SER A 29 21.79 3.30 -4.50
C SER A 29 21.20 4.58 -5.10
N GLU A 30 22.05 5.40 -5.73
CA GLU A 30 21.62 6.61 -6.43
C GLU A 30 20.57 6.30 -7.51
N LYS A 31 20.79 5.25 -8.32
CA LYS A 31 19.83 4.79 -9.33
C LYS A 31 18.46 4.44 -8.74
N VAL A 32 18.43 3.76 -7.59
CA VAL A 32 17.17 3.39 -6.93
C VAL A 32 16.50 4.63 -6.32
N SER A 33 17.26 5.52 -5.72
CA SER A 33 16.77 6.79 -5.19
C SER A 33 16.13 7.64 -6.28
N GLU A 34 16.77 7.77 -7.44
CA GLU A 34 16.25 8.46 -8.62
C GLU A 34 14.94 7.81 -9.12
N LEU A 35 14.89 6.48 -9.24
CA LEU A 35 13.68 5.78 -9.63
C LEU A 35 12.51 6.08 -8.69
N VAL A 36 12.73 6.01 -7.38
CA VAL A 36 11.67 6.25 -6.39
C VAL A 36 11.22 7.70 -6.43
N PHE A 37 12.15 8.65 -6.49
CA PHE A 37 11.86 10.07 -6.59
C PHE A 37 11.02 10.40 -7.83
N ASN A 38 11.49 9.99 -9.01
CA ASN A 38 10.79 10.23 -10.28
C ASN A 38 9.41 9.56 -10.29
N SER A 39 9.32 8.32 -9.78
CA SER A 39 8.04 7.60 -9.74
C SER A 39 7.00 8.25 -8.84
N ARG A 40 7.41 8.85 -7.71
CA ARG A 40 6.52 9.64 -6.84
C ARG A 40 5.97 10.87 -7.57
N ASN A 41 6.84 11.61 -8.25
CA ASN A 41 6.45 12.78 -9.01
C ASN A 41 5.51 12.42 -10.17
N GLU A 42 5.84 11.39 -10.97
CA GLU A 42 4.98 10.92 -12.05
C GLU A 42 3.59 10.48 -11.54
N ILE A 43 3.52 9.75 -10.42
CA ILE A 43 2.22 9.35 -9.83
C ILE A 43 1.45 10.58 -9.34
N SER A 44 2.12 11.56 -8.74
CA SER A 44 1.52 12.84 -8.33
C SER A 44 1.02 13.62 -9.54
N ASP A 45 1.79 13.72 -10.62
CA ASP A 45 1.39 14.40 -11.85
C ASP A 45 0.16 13.75 -12.49
N ILE A 46 0.10 12.42 -12.56
CA ILE A 46 -1.08 11.69 -13.04
C ILE A 46 -2.29 11.95 -12.13
N LEU A 47 -2.09 11.92 -10.81
CA LEU A 47 -3.15 12.18 -9.82
C LEU A 47 -3.72 13.61 -9.95
N HIS A 48 -2.88 14.57 -10.28
CA HIS A 48 -3.30 15.97 -10.44
C HIS A 48 -3.69 16.34 -11.87
N GLY A 49 -3.63 15.38 -12.81
CA GLY A 49 -4.04 15.58 -14.21
C GLY A 49 -3.02 16.34 -15.06
N ASN A 50 -1.76 16.40 -14.63
CA ASN A 50 -0.64 16.97 -15.39
C ASN A 50 -0.04 15.97 -16.37
N GLU A 51 -0.41 14.70 -16.25
CA GLU A 51 0.03 13.59 -17.09
C GLU A 51 -1.14 12.62 -17.34
N ASP A 52 -1.24 12.06 -18.57
CA ASP A 52 -2.39 11.28 -19.04
C ASP A 52 -2.24 9.75 -18.85
N ARG A 53 -1.09 9.24 -18.43
CA ARG A 53 -0.91 7.81 -18.16
C ARG A 53 -1.84 7.34 -17.04
N LEU A 54 -2.19 6.05 -17.07
CA LEU A 54 -2.95 5.40 -15.98
C LEU A 54 -1.98 4.75 -14.98
N VAL A 55 -2.18 4.98 -13.69
CA VAL A 55 -1.41 4.27 -12.64
C VAL A 55 -1.95 2.84 -12.47
N VAL A 56 -1.09 1.84 -12.56
CA VAL A 56 -1.45 0.43 -12.39
C VAL A 56 -0.64 -0.17 -11.24
N VAL A 57 -1.28 -0.37 -10.08
CA VAL A 57 -0.68 -1.05 -8.93
C VAL A 57 -1.01 -2.54 -9.00
N VAL A 58 -0.04 -3.38 -9.39
CA VAL A 58 -0.28 -4.80 -9.70
C VAL A 58 0.73 -5.72 -9.04
N GLY A 59 0.26 -6.83 -8.46
CA GLY A 59 1.12 -7.84 -7.86
C GLY A 59 0.40 -8.72 -6.85
N PRO A 60 1.14 -9.59 -6.14
CA PRO A 60 0.58 -10.54 -5.19
C PRO A 60 -0.27 -9.89 -4.10
N CYS A 61 -1.25 -10.61 -3.59
CA CYS A 61 -2.05 -10.19 -2.43
C CYS A 61 -1.16 -9.87 -1.22
N SER A 62 -0.16 -10.72 -0.96
CA SER A 62 0.95 -10.44 -0.04
C SER A 62 2.17 -11.27 -0.43
N ILE A 63 3.35 -10.74 -0.12
CA ILE A 63 4.62 -11.42 -0.34
C ILE A 63 4.86 -12.40 0.81
N HIS A 64 5.03 -13.66 0.49
CA HIS A 64 5.43 -14.71 1.43
C HIS A 64 6.74 -15.39 1.00
N ASP A 65 7.05 -15.38 -0.30
CA ASP A 65 8.29 -15.90 -0.87
C ASP A 65 9.02 -14.81 -1.68
N PRO A 66 10.17 -14.32 -1.19
CA PRO A 66 10.98 -13.33 -1.89
C PRO A 66 11.50 -13.80 -3.27
N LYS A 67 11.71 -15.11 -3.48
CA LYS A 67 12.18 -15.63 -4.77
C LYS A 67 11.07 -15.55 -5.81
N ALA A 68 9.88 -16.00 -5.47
CA ALA A 68 8.68 -15.87 -6.32
C ALA A 68 8.37 -14.40 -6.62
N ALA A 69 8.53 -13.49 -5.64
CA ALA A 69 8.34 -12.06 -5.84
C ALA A 69 9.32 -11.48 -6.87
N ILE A 70 10.59 -11.89 -6.86
CA ILE A 70 11.59 -11.44 -7.84
C ILE A 70 11.30 -12.04 -9.24
N GLU A 71 10.84 -13.29 -9.32
CA GLU A 71 10.42 -13.88 -10.59
C GLU A 71 9.24 -13.11 -11.18
N TYR A 72 8.24 -12.80 -10.37
CA TYR A 72 7.10 -11.97 -10.76
C TYR A 72 7.56 -10.59 -11.24
N ALA A 73 8.46 -9.93 -10.49
CA ALA A 73 9.00 -8.62 -10.84
C ALA A 73 9.70 -8.63 -12.22
N LYS A 74 10.47 -9.66 -12.54
CA LYS A 74 11.13 -9.79 -13.84
C LYS A 74 10.13 -9.90 -15.00
N LYS A 75 9.06 -10.69 -14.83
CA LYS A 75 7.98 -10.81 -15.82
C LYS A 75 7.23 -9.49 -15.98
N LEU A 76 6.91 -8.84 -14.85
CA LEU A 76 6.22 -7.54 -14.87
C LEU A 76 7.06 -6.45 -15.53
N LYS A 77 8.40 -6.44 -15.32
CA LYS A 77 9.32 -5.49 -15.98
C LYS A 77 9.36 -5.64 -17.50
N THR A 78 9.15 -6.84 -18.00
CA THR A 78 9.06 -7.07 -19.46
C THR A 78 7.80 -6.39 -20.02
N LEU A 79 6.65 -6.56 -19.35
CA LEU A 79 5.40 -5.90 -19.75
C LEU A 79 5.46 -4.38 -19.59
N GLU A 80 6.10 -3.90 -18.53
CA GLU A 80 6.21 -2.45 -18.28
C GLU A 80 6.94 -1.72 -19.42
N LYS A 81 7.95 -2.35 -20.02
CA LYS A 81 8.69 -1.76 -21.15
C LYS A 81 7.80 -1.47 -22.37
N ASP A 82 6.85 -2.36 -22.62
CA ASP A 82 5.94 -2.25 -23.76
C ASP A 82 4.78 -1.28 -23.50
N LEU A 83 4.46 -1.03 -22.24
CA LEU A 83 3.27 -0.28 -21.80
C LEU A 83 3.60 1.08 -21.16
N LYS A 84 4.88 1.43 -21.00
CA LYS A 84 5.34 2.62 -20.24
C LYS A 84 4.79 3.96 -20.75
N ASP A 85 4.43 4.03 -22.03
CA ASP A 85 3.92 5.26 -22.65
C ASP A 85 2.43 5.49 -22.34
N GLN A 86 1.70 4.46 -21.87
CA GLN A 86 0.30 4.54 -21.50
C GLN A 86 0.06 4.27 -20.00
N LEU A 87 0.93 3.47 -19.37
CA LEU A 87 0.75 3.02 -18.01
C LEU A 87 1.97 3.35 -17.13
N LYS A 88 1.71 3.89 -15.94
CA LYS A 88 2.67 3.93 -14.86
C LYS A 88 2.49 2.69 -13.98
N ILE A 89 3.29 1.65 -14.23
CA ILE A 89 3.20 0.39 -13.50
C ILE A 89 3.98 0.49 -12.19
N VAL A 90 3.32 0.15 -11.09
CA VAL A 90 3.87 0.05 -9.73
C VAL A 90 3.67 -1.38 -9.25
N MET A 91 4.75 -2.07 -8.87
CA MET A 91 4.61 -3.42 -8.31
C MET A 91 4.04 -3.37 -6.90
N ARG A 92 2.95 -4.11 -6.69
CA ARG A 92 2.37 -4.29 -5.37
C ARG A 92 3.25 -5.22 -4.53
N VAL A 93 3.85 -4.71 -3.45
CA VAL A 93 4.78 -5.41 -2.56
C VAL A 93 4.28 -5.27 -1.12
N TYR A 94 3.25 -6.03 -0.78
CA TYR A 94 2.61 -5.99 0.53
C TYR A 94 3.22 -7.07 1.44
N PHE A 95 3.82 -6.66 2.53
CA PHE A 95 4.53 -7.54 3.46
C PHE A 95 3.69 -8.02 4.62
N GLU A 96 2.62 -7.31 4.95
CA GLU A 96 1.83 -7.52 6.15
C GLU A 96 0.37 -7.72 5.79
N LYS A 97 -0.35 -8.36 6.70
CA LYS A 97 -1.79 -8.60 6.55
C LYS A 97 -2.55 -8.17 7.79
N PRO A 98 -3.50 -7.22 7.66
CA PRO A 98 -4.42 -6.92 8.74
C PRO A 98 -5.34 -8.13 8.97
N ARG A 99 -5.21 -8.80 10.11
CA ARG A 99 -6.02 -9.97 10.45
C ARG A 99 -7.21 -9.55 11.30
N THR A 100 -8.39 -10.05 10.94
CA THR A 100 -9.60 -9.88 11.75
C THR A 100 -9.56 -10.78 12.99
N THR A 101 -8.92 -11.96 12.86
CA THR A 101 -8.69 -12.92 13.95
C THR A 101 -7.19 -13.27 13.98
N VAL A 102 -6.83 -14.45 14.46
CA VAL A 102 -5.45 -14.95 14.43
C VAL A 102 -5.07 -15.46 13.05
N GLY A 103 -3.77 -15.52 12.75
CA GLY A 103 -3.20 -16.02 11.53
C GLY A 103 -1.87 -15.36 11.21
N TRP A 104 -1.15 -15.85 10.20
CA TRP A 104 0.12 -15.27 9.76
C TRP A 104 -0.03 -13.78 9.43
N LYS A 105 0.76 -12.95 10.12
CA LYS A 105 0.69 -11.48 10.02
C LYS A 105 1.47 -10.90 8.85
N GLY A 106 2.32 -11.71 8.20
CA GLY A 106 3.10 -11.28 7.05
C GLY A 106 4.60 -11.53 7.17
N LEU A 107 5.31 -11.26 6.08
CA LEU A 107 6.75 -11.54 5.93
C LEU A 107 7.61 -10.79 6.97
N ILE A 108 7.23 -9.57 7.34
CA ILE A 108 7.99 -8.81 8.35
C ILE A 108 7.83 -9.45 9.72
N ASN A 109 6.63 -9.89 10.08
CA ASN A 109 6.35 -10.42 11.41
C ASN A 109 6.86 -11.86 11.62
N ASP A 110 6.76 -12.70 10.58
CA ASP A 110 7.16 -14.11 10.64
C ASP A 110 7.70 -14.56 9.28
N PRO A 111 8.97 -14.20 8.97
CA PRO A 111 9.57 -14.43 7.65
C PRO A 111 9.77 -15.90 7.30
N ASP A 112 9.89 -16.77 8.30
CA ASP A 112 10.15 -18.20 8.09
C ASP A 112 8.87 -19.06 8.11
N LEU A 113 7.69 -18.45 8.31
CA LEU A 113 6.39 -19.14 8.35
C LEU A 113 6.32 -20.26 9.40
N ASN A 114 7.03 -20.11 10.53
CA ASN A 114 7.19 -21.13 11.56
C ASN A 114 6.86 -20.66 12.98
N ASN A 115 6.21 -19.50 13.11
CA ASN A 115 5.88 -18.83 14.38
C ASN A 115 7.09 -18.43 15.22
N SER A 116 8.27 -18.28 14.60
CA SER A 116 9.46 -17.76 15.30
C SER A 116 9.34 -16.25 15.59
N TYR A 117 8.54 -15.55 14.80
CA TYR A 117 8.33 -14.11 14.88
C TYR A 117 9.65 -13.30 14.88
N ASP A 118 10.63 -13.72 14.07
CA ASP A 118 11.90 -13.00 13.91
C ASP A 118 11.69 -11.73 13.09
N VAL A 119 11.11 -10.70 13.73
CA VAL A 119 10.82 -9.40 13.11
C VAL A 119 12.09 -8.72 12.63
N ASN A 120 13.22 -8.86 13.34
CA ASN A 120 14.51 -8.28 12.92
C ASN A 120 15.00 -8.87 11.58
N LYS A 121 14.80 -10.15 11.37
CA LYS A 121 15.05 -10.82 10.09
C LYS A 121 14.05 -10.35 9.03
N GLY A 122 12.77 -10.27 9.39
CA GLY A 122 11.68 -9.87 8.50
C GLY A 122 11.90 -8.47 7.91
N LEU A 123 12.27 -7.49 8.72
CA LEU A 123 12.60 -6.13 8.29
C LEU A 123 13.76 -6.09 7.27
N LYS A 124 14.83 -6.86 7.53
CA LYS A 124 15.97 -6.97 6.60
C LYS A 124 15.57 -7.64 5.29
N VAL A 125 14.77 -8.70 5.36
CA VAL A 125 14.27 -9.42 4.17
C VAL A 125 13.37 -8.51 3.32
N ALA A 126 12.45 -7.78 3.94
CA ALA A 126 11.56 -6.84 3.27
C ALA A 126 12.36 -5.72 2.57
N ARG A 127 13.27 -5.05 3.27
CA ARG A 127 14.12 -4.00 2.69
C ARG A 127 14.98 -4.54 1.53
N LYS A 128 15.62 -5.70 1.72
CA LYS A 128 16.44 -6.35 0.66
C LYS A 128 15.61 -6.68 -0.59
N LEU A 129 14.37 -7.13 -0.41
CA LEU A 129 13.47 -7.41 -1.52
C LEU A 129 13.09 -6.13 -2.27
N LEU A 130 12.73 -5.06 -1.56
CA LEU A 130 12.42 -3.77 -2.15
C LEU A 130 13.59 -3.20 -2.96
N LEU A 131 14.82 -3.26 -2.42
CA LEU A 131 16.01 -2.86 -3.16
C LEU A 131 16.12 -3.61 -4.49
N LYS A 132 16.00 -4.95 -4.47
CA LYS A 132 16.09 -5.77 -5.68
C LYS A 132 15.00 -5.46 -6.71
N ILE A 133 13.76 -5.20 -6.27
CA ILE A 133 12.65 -4.84 -7.17
C ILE A 133 12.93 -3.48 -7.81
N ASN A 134 13.35 -2.49 -7.02
CA ASN A 134 13.69 -1.16 -7.54
C ASN A 134 14.95 -1.20 -8.44
N GLU A 135 15.94 -2.03 -8.16
CA GLU A 135 17.13 -2.24 -9.03
C GLU A 135 16.75 -2.78 -10.42
N LEU A 136 15.67 -3.57 -10.53
CA LEU A 136 15.09 -3.99 -11.81
C LEU A 136 14.44 -2.84 -12.58
N GLY A 137 14.29 -1.67 -11.95
CA GLY A 137 13.63 -0.50 -12.52
C GLY A 137 12.09 -0.55 -12.39
N LEU A 138 11.56 -1.28 -11.39
CA LEU A 138 10.14 -1.30 -11.05
C LEU A 138 9.91 -0.52 -9.75
N PRO A 139 9.10 0.55 -9.75
CA PRO A 139 8.70 1.20 -8.51
C PRO A 139 7.80 0.28 -7.68
N ALA A 140 7.96 0.32 -6.37
CA ALA A 140 7.22 -0.51 -5.43
C ALA A 140 6.13 0.27 -4.69
N GLY A 141 4.97 -0.38 -4.50
CA GLY A 141 3.88 0.10 -3.66
C GLY A 141 3.60 -0.87 -2.51
N THR A 142 3.30 -0.35 -1.31
CA THR A 142 3.02 -1.17 -0.13
C THR A 142 1.79 -0.68 0.65
N GLU A 143 1.28 -1.51 1.56
CA GLU A 143 0.30 -1.10 2.56
C GLU A 143 1.02 -0.82 3.88
N PHE A 144 0.70 0.30 4.52
CA PHE A 144 1.27 0.67 5.82
C PHE A 144 0.28 0.31 6.93
N LEU A 145 0.73 -0.49 7.90
CA LEU A 145 -0.11 -1.01 8.99
C LEU A 145 0.33 -0.56 10.39
N ASP A 146 1.50 0.07 10.52
CA ASP A 146 2.02 0.59 11.79
C ASP A 146 2.90 1.82 11.59
N MET A 147 3.32 2.45 12.71
CA MET A 147 4.10 3.68 12.71
C MET A 147 5.61 3.47 12.69
N ILE A 148 6.09 2.23 12.83
CA ILE A 148 7.49 1.88 13.00
C ILE A 148 8.10 1.36 11.71
N THR A 149 7.44 0.38 11.06
CA THR A 149 7.87 -0.24 9.80
C THR A 149 8.22 0.77 8.70
N PRO A 150 7.47 1.90 8.52
CA PRO A 150 7.84 2.91 7.53
C PRO A 150 9.25 3.46 7.68
N GLN A 151 9.80 3.53 8.90
CA GLN A 151 11.15 4.03 9.11
C GLN A 151 12.25 3.15 8.52
N TYR A 152 11.94 1.89 8.22
CA TYR A 152 12.86 0.92 7.61
C TYR A 152 12.78 0.85 6.09
N ILE A 153 11.62 1.20 5.50
CA ILE A 153 11.35 0.88 4.09
C ILE A 153 10.80 2.04 3.25
N SER A 154 10.30 3.12 3.86
CA SER A 154 9.58 4.16 3.10
C SER A 154 10.44 4.87 2.05
N ASP A 155 11.77 4.91 2.21
CA ASP A 155 12.72 5.43 1.22
C ASP A 155 12.74 4.62 -0.09
N LEU A 156 12.19 3.41 -0.10
CA LEU A 156 12.09 2.49 -1.24
C LEU A 156 10.68 2.36 -1.81
N ILE A 157 9.72 3.11 -1.28
CA ILE A 157 8.30 3.04 -1.66
C ILE A 157 7.91 4.25 -2.50
N SER A 158 7.33 3.97 -3.67
CA SER A 158 6.85 5.00 -4.60
C SER A 158 5.36 5.32 -4.44
N TRP A 159 4.57 4.41 -3.87
CA TRP A 159 3.14 4.55 -3.62
C TRP A 159 2.73 3.77 -2.38
N GLY A 160 1.85 4.32 -1.56
CA GLY A 160 1.36 3.69 -0.34
C GLY A 160 -0.15 3.49 -0.33
N ALA A 161 -0.63 2.49 0.44
CA ALA A 161 -2.05 2.30 0.72
C ALA A 161 -2.31 2.26 2.22
N ILE A 162 -3.50 2.76 2.60
CA ILE A 162 -4.14 2.50 3.88
C ILE A 162 -5.35 1.60 3.62
N GLY A 163 -5.37 0.45 4.27
CA GLY A 163 -6.37 -0.58 4.04
C GLY A 163 -7.75 -0.25 4.62
N ALA A 164 -8.78 -0.96 4.15
CA ALA A 164 -10.16 -0.73 4.55
C ALA A 164 -10.43 -0.87 6.07
N ARG A 165 -9.60 -1.62 6.80
CA ARG A 165 -9.72 -1.78 8.26
C ARG A 165 -8.99 -0.71 9.06
N THR A 166 -8.12 0.06 8.41
CA THR A 166 -7.26 1.07 9.04
C THR A 166 -7.57 2.49 8.58
N THR A 167 -8.39 2.68 7.56
CA THR A 167 -8.78 4.01 7.04
C THR A 167 -9.49 4.88 8.10
N GLU A 168 -10.22 4.30 9.04
CA GLU A 168 -10.86 5.04 10.16
C GLU A 168 -9.87 5.42 11.26
N SER A 169 -8.70 4.77 11.32
CA SER A 169 -7.73 4.97 12.38
C SER A 169 -7.04 6.33 12.27
N GLN A 170 -7.12 7.13 13.33
CA GLN A 170 -6.41 8.42 13.43
C GLN A 170 -4.91 8.25 13.21
N ILE A 171 -4.30 7.24 13.82
CA ILE A 171 -2.85 6.96 13.71
C ILE A 171 -2.43 6.77 12.25
N HIS A 172 -3.23 6.06 11.43
CA HIS A 172 -2.93 5.84 10.02
C HIS A 172 -3.13 7.10 9.17
N ARG A 173 -4.06 7.98 9.54
CA ARG A 173 -4.25 9.29 8.88
C ARG A 173 -3.09 10.22 9.20
N GLU A 174 -2.63 10.25 10.45
CA GLU A 174 -1.44 10.97 10.88
C GLU A 174 -0.19 10.46 10.15
N LEU A 175 0.01 9.14 10.09
CA LEU A 175 1.10 8.54 9.33
C LEU A 175 1.07 8.97 7.87
N ALA A 176 -0.06 8.85 7.20
CA ALA A 176 -0.20 9.20 5.79
C ALA A 176 0.11 10.67 5.51
N SER A 177 -0.18 11.58 6.46
CA SER A 177 0.15 13.01 6.35
C SER A 177 1.66 13.28 6.26
N GLY A 178 2.49 12.37 6.78
CA GLY A 178 3.95 12.49 6.80
C GLY A 178 4.68 11.58 5.81
N LEU A 179 3.99 10.72 5.08
CA LEU A 179 4.62 9.85 4.07
C LEU A 179 5.03 10.67 2.84
N SER A 180 6.22 10.37 2.32
CA SER A 180 6.80 11.07 1.17
C SER A 180 6.36 10.51 -0.19
N CYS A 181 5.28 9.74 -0.23
CA CYS A 181 4.72 9.16 -1.45
C CYS A 181 3.21 9.43 -1.53
N PRO A 182 2.59 9.36 -2.72
CA PRO A 182 1.15 9.33 -2.85
C PRO A 182 0.54 8.17 -2.05
N VAL A 183 -0.61 8.41 -1.39
CA VAL A 183 -1.26 7.43 -0.50
C VAL A 183 -2.74 7.27 -0.86
N GLY A 184 -3.13 6.03 -1.16
CA GLY A 184 -4.51 5.67 -1.42
C GLY A 184 -5.22 5.16 -0.16
N PHE A 185 -6.39 5.73 0.16
CA PHE A 185 -7.26 5.27 1.23
C PHE A 185 -8.40 4.40 0.68
N LYS A 186 -8.48 3.15 1.11
CA LYS A 186 -9.59 2.26 0.72
C LYS A 186 -10.87 2.65 1.44
N ASN A 187 -12.00 2.60 0.75
CA ASN A 187 -13.29 2.63 1.41
C ASN A 187 -13.43 1.48 2.43
N SER A 188 -14.30 1.63 3.41
CA SER A 188 -14.49 0.63 4.48
C SER A 188 -14.96 -0.72 3.95
N THR A 189 -14.88 -1.75 4.79
CA THR A 189 -15.26 -3.12 4.42
C THR A 189 -16.74 -3.28 4.09
N ASN A 190 -17.61 -2.45 4.66
CA ASN A 190 -19.06 -2.41 4.36
C ASN A 190 -19.40 -1.58 3.10
N GLY A 191 -18.41 -0.90 2.50
CA GLY A 191 -18.59 -0.11 1.28
C GLY A 191 -18.70 1.41 1.50
N SER A 192 -18.69 1.90 2.75
CA SER A 192 -18.78 3.35 3.02
C SER A 192 -17.57 4.09 2.44
N ILE A 193 -17.84 5.10 1.61
CA ILE A 193 -16.85 5.98 1.00
C ILE A 193 -16.47 7.11 1.96
N GLN A 194 -17.41 7.57 2.81
CA GLN A 194 -17.19 8.73 3.68
C GLN A 194 -15.92 8.60 4.53
N VAL A 195 -15.64 7.42 5.06
CA VAL A 195 -14.43 7.21 5.87
C VAL A 195 -13.13 7.46 5.10
N ALA A 196 -13.11 7.20 3.78
CA ALA A 196 -11.95 7.49 2.94
C ALA A 196 -11.85 8.99 2.62
N LEU A 197 -12.99 9.67 2.38
CA LEU A 197 -13.01 11.12 2.18
C LEU A 197 -12.50 11.86 3.43
N ASP A 198 -13.00 11.47 4.62
CA ASP A 198 -12.55 12.02 5.90
C ASP A 198 -11.04 11.77 6.12
N ALA A 199 -10.56 10.59 5.75
CA ALA A 199 -9.15 10.24 5.87
C ALA A 199 -8.26 11.08 4.95
N ILE A 200 -8.66 11.29 3.68
CA ILE A 200 -7.95 12.14 2.72
C ILE A 200 -7.94 13.58 3.23
N GLY A 201 -9.09 14.10 3.65
CA GLY A 201 -9.21 15.45 4.21
C GLY A 201 -8.31 15.65 5.43
N SER A 202 -8.31 14.70 6.36
CA SER A 202 -7.43 14.71 7.52
C SER A 202 -5.96 14.69 7.11
N SER A 203 -5.54 13.68 6.34
CA SER A 203 -4.12 13.46 5.97
C SER A 203 -3.54 14.55 5.07
N SER A 204 -4.39 15.34 4.41
CA SER A 204 -3.97 16.50 3.61
C SER A 204 -3.53 17.70 4.47
N ASN A 205 -3.74 17.64 5.78
CA ASN A 205 -3.35 18.67 6.73
C ASN A 205 -2.16 18.22 7.58
N SER A 206 -1.51 19.19 8.25
CA SER A 206 -0.41 18.92 9.16
C SER A 206 -0.89 18.21 10.43
N HIS A 207 -0.07 17.29 10.93
CA HIS A 207 -0.31 16.56 12.17
C HIS A 207 0.94 16.51 13.05
N ILE A 208 0.71 16.33 14.35
CA ILE A 208 1.74 16.04 15.35
C ILE A 208 1.45 14.66 15.91
N PHE A 209 2.39 13.70 15.78
CA PHE A 209 2.20 12.33 16.19
C PHE A 209 3.49 11.68 16.70
N LEU A 210 3.36 10.54 17.38
CA LEU A 210 4.48 9.78 17.90
C LEU A 210 4.95 8.72 16.90
N SER A 211 6.27 8.65 16.68
CA SER A 211 6.92 7.59 15.92
C SER A 211 8.36 7.39 16.43
N ILE A 212 9.17 6.62 15.71
CA ILE A 212 10.59 6.43 16.02
C ILE A 212 11.48 7.14 14.99
N THR A 213 12.62 7.66 15.44
CA THR A 213 13.67 8.17 14.55
C THR A 213 14.41 7.04 13.84
N LYS A 214 15.33 7.39 12.92
CA LYS A 214 16.22 6.39 12.29
C LYS A 214 17.13 5.70 13.30
N GLU A 215 17.45 6.35 14.41
CA GLU A 215 18.22 5.80 15.54
C GLU A 215 17.37 4.93 16.49
N GLY A 216 16.08 4.71 16.19
CA GLY A 216 15.18 3.90 16.99
C GLY A 216 14.65 4.58 18.26
N LYS A 217 14.82 5.90 18.40
CA LYS A 217 14.35 6.66 19.56
C LYS A 217 12.92 7.14 19.34
N SER A 218 12.07 7.04 20.36
CA SER A 218 10.73 7.63 20.32
C SER A 218 10.84 9.15 20.15
N ALA A 219 10.03 9.70 19.24
CA ALA A 219 10.06 11.12 18.91
C ALA A 219 8.66 11.65 18.54
N ILE A 220 8.50 12.98 18.65
CA ILE A 220 7.34 13.71 18.18
C ILE A 220 7.63 14.15 16.74
N PHE A 221 6.80 13.73 15.81
CA PHE A 221 6.89 14.09 14.39
C PHE A 221 5.90 15.20 14.07
N ASN A 222 6.34 16.18 13.28
CA ASN A 222 5.50 17.21 12.70
C ASN A 222 5.44 16.98 11.19
N SER A 223 4.25 16.71 10.65
CA SER A 223 4.04 16.59 9.21
C SER A 223 3.54 17.90 8.60
N SER A 224 3.73 18.06 7.30
CA SER A 224 3.18 19.18 6.52
C SER A 224 1.80 18.89 5.92
N GLY A 225 1.33 17.65 6.02
CA GLY A 225 0.21 17.13 5.25
C GLY A 225 0.66 16.55 3.90
N ASN A 226 -0.12 15.59 3.38
CA ASN A 226 0.13 14.90 2.12
C ASN A 226 -1.00 15.22 1.13
N LYS A 227 -0.74 16.07 0.14
CA LYS A 227 -1.70 16.48 -0.89
C LYS A 227 -1.97 15.41 -1.95
N ASP A 228 -1.14 14.36 -2.00
CA ASP A 228 -1.27 13.25 -2.94
C ASP A 228 -2.10 12.07 -2.37
N CYS A 229 -2.90 12.34 -1.32
CA CYS A 229 -3.86 11.38 -0.82
C CYS A 229 -5.08 11.26 -1.75
N HIS A 230 -5.53 10.03 -2.01
CA HIS A 230 -6.64 9.75 -2.93
C HIS A 230 -7.48 8.56 -2.46
N VAL A 231 -8.69 8.41 -3.05
CA VAL A 231 -9.59 7.30 -2.73
C VAL A 231 -9.26 6.05 -3.55
N ILE A 232 -9.44 4.88 -2.93
CA ILE A 232 -9.43 3.58 -3.60
C ILE A 232 -10.78 2.90 -3.40
N LEU A 233 -11.51 2.66 -4.49
CA LEU A 233 -12.76 1.90 -4.48
C LEU A 233 -12.47 0.41 -4.52
N ARG A 234 -12.78 -0.29 -3.42
CA ARG A 234 -12.51 -1.74 -3.29
C ARG A 234 -13.77 -2.61 -3.21
N GLY A 235 -14.95 -2.00 -3.40
CA GLY A 235 -16.22 -2.65 -3.10
C GLY A 235 -16.51 -2.77 -1.60
N GLY A 236 -17.66 -3.29 -1.29
CA GLY A 236 -18.13 -3.61 0.04
C GLY A 236 -18.89 -4.93 0.02
N GLU A 237 -20.14 -4.94 0.51
CA GLU A 237 -21.09 -6.03 0.32
C GLU A 237 -21.47 -6.17 -1.16
N THR A 238 -21.49 -5.04 -1.88
CA THR A 238 -21.68 -4.96 -3.32
C THR A 238 -20.46 -4.30 -3.98
N PRO A 239 -20.20 -4.57 -5.28
CA PRO A 239 -19.24 -3.79 -6.06
C PRO A 239 -19.57 -2.30 -6.09
N ASN A 240 -18.55 -1.44 -6.25
CA ASN A 240 -18.70 0.02 -6.29
C ASN A 240 -17.87 0.68 -7.42
N TYR A 241 -17.82 0.05 -8.58
CA TYR A 241 -17.04 0.51 -9.73
C TYR A 241 -17.89 0.87 -10.96
N SER A 242 -19.23 0.73 -10.89
CA SER A 242 -20.07 1.10 -12.03
C SER A 242 -19.94 2.60 -12.35
N LYS A 243 -20.25 2.99 -13.58
CA LYS A 243 -20.24 4.42 -14.00
C LYS A 243 -21.03 5.29 -13.01
N LYS A 244 -22.16 4.79 -12.50
CA LYS A 244 -22.96 5.52 -11.50
C LYS A 244 -22.23 5.67 -10.18
N ASP A 245 -21.50 4.63 -9.73
CA ASP A 245 -20.73 4.69 -8.48
C ASP A 245 -19.57 5.68 -8.63
N ILE A 246 -18.82 5.61 -9.75
CA ILE A 246 -17.72 6.53 -10.07
C ILE A 246 -18.21 7.99 -10.09
N GLN A 247 -19.32 8.28 -10.76
CA GLN A 247 -19.89 9.62 -10.80
C GLN A 247 -20.27 10.12 -9.42
N LYS A 248 -20.94 9.29 -8.61
CA LYS A 248 -21.31 9.64 -7.24
C LYS A 248 -20.08 9.97 -6.40
N VAL A 249 -19.05 9.12 -6.42
CA VAL A 249 -17.82 9.35 -5.65
C VAL A 249 -17.12 10.63 -6.12
N ASN A 250 -17.14 10.90 -7.42
CA ASN A 250 -16.58 12.13 -7.97
C ASN A 250 -17.31 13.39 -7.48
N GLU A 251 -18.64 13.34 -7.37
CA GLU A 251 -19.46 14.40 -6.76
C GLU A 251 -19.15 14.56 -5.26
N ASP A 252 -19.02 13.45 -4.51
CA ASP A 252 -18.70 13.46 -3.10
C ASP A 252 -17.30 14.07 -2.85
N LEU A 253 -16.30 13.74 -3.68
CA LEU A 253 -14.95 14.34 -3.67
C LEU A 253 -15.03 15.84 -3.93
N LYS A 254 -15.78 16.27 -4.94
CA LYS A 254 -15.99 17.68 -5.28
C LYS A 254 -16.64 18.45 -4.12
N ASN A 255 -17.68 17.90 -3.51
CA ASN A 255 -18.40 18.53 -2.40
C ASN A 255 -17.50 18.64 -1.14
N SER A 256 -16.52 17.75 -1.02
CA SER A 256 -15.52 17.75 0.06
C SER A 256 -14.27 18.59 -0.26
N ASN A 257 -14.23 19.29 -1.41
CA ASN A 257 -13.06 20.04 -1.90
C ASN A 257 -11.79 19.18 -2.02
N LEU A 258 -11.94 17.91 -2.40
CA LEU A 258 -10.84 16.96 -2.62
C LEU A 258 -10.55 16.76 -4.10
N THR A 259 -9.36 16.26 -4.42
CA THR A 259 -8.97 15.92 -5.79
C THR A 259 -9.91 14.88 -6.38
N GLN A 260 -10.55 15.21 -7.51
CA GLN A 260 -11.57 14.40 -8.17
C GLN A 260 -10.92 13.29 -9.01
N LYS A 261 -10.11 12.45 -8.35
CA LYS A 261 -9.39 11.33 -8.96
C LYS A 261 -9.58 10.06 -8.13
N ILE A 262 -9.88 8.98 -8.80
CA ILE A 262 -10.32 7.71 -8.20
C ILE A 262 -9.41 6.60 -8.68
N MET A 263 -8.91 5.77 -7.76
CA MET A 263 -8.30 4.48 -8.08
C MET A 263 -9.34 3.38 -7.84
N VAL A 264 -9.44 2.42 -8.76
CA VAL A 264 -10.35 1.27 -8.63
C VAL A 264 -9.56 0.00 -8.34
N ASP A 265 -9.82 -0.62 -7.19
CA ASP A 265 -9.31 -1.95 -6.86
C ASP A 265 -10.20 -3.01 -7.53
N MET A 266 -9.66 -3.68 -8.52
CA MET A 266 -10.37 -4.70 -9.31
C MET A 266 -10.60 -6.01 -8.56
N SER A 267 -9.92 -6.20 -7.43
CA SER A 267 -10.06 -7.37 -6.55
C SER A 267 -11.09 -7.12 -5.43
N HIS A 268 -10.96 -7.82 -4.32
CA HIS A 268 -11.75 -7.67 -3.09
C HIS A 268 -13.27 -7.70 -3.32
N GLY A 269 -14.01 -6.69 -2.85
CA GLY A 269 -15.46 -6.60 -2.99
C GLY A 269 -15.90 -6.44 -4.45
N ASN A 270 -15.14 -5.72 -5.26
CA ASN A 270 -15.43 -5.48 -6.67
C ASN A 270 -15.45 -6.76 -7.51
N SER A 271 -14.54 -7.70 -7.24
CA SER A 271 -14.54 -9.02 -7.85
C SER A 271 -15.28 -10.08 -7.02
N GLN A 272 -15.92 -9.70 -5.92
CA GLN A 272 -16.54 -10.62 -4.95
C GLN A 272 -15.54 -11.70 -4.48
N LYS A 273 -14.26 -11.35 -4.36
CA LYS A 273 -13.13 -12.24 -4.01
C LYS A 273 -12.91 -13.40 -4.99
N GLN A 274 -13.42 -13.30 -6.21
CA GLN A 274 -13.24 -14.27 -7.29
C GLN A 274 -12.21 -13.75 -8.28
N PHE A 275 -11.01 -14.34 -8.35
CA PHE A 275 -9.91 -13.80 -9.14
C PHE A 275 -10.25 -13.62 -10.63
N LYS A 276 -11.02 -14.53 -11.24
CA LYS A 276 -11.46 -14.40 -12.65
C LYS A 276 -12.39 -13.20 -12.89
N LYS A 277 -13.14 -12.77 -11.87
CA LYS A 277 -14.00 -11.59 -12.01
C LYS A 277 -13.23 -10.27 -12.09
N GLN A 278 -11.96 -10.23 -11.74
CA GLN A 278 -11.11 -9.05 -12.00
C GLN A 278 -11.08 -8.69 -13.48
N LEU A 279 -11.18 -9.68 -14.38
CA LEU A 279 -11.27 -9.43 -15.84
C LEU A 279 -12.57 -8.70 -16.23
N ILE A 280 -13.69 -9.00 -15.55
CA ILE A 280 -14.97 -8.33 -15.77
C ILE A 280 -14.87 -6.87 -15.30
N VAL A 281 -14.33 -6.66 -14.11
CA VAL A 281 -14.10 -5.30 -13.58
C VAL A 281 -13.17 -4.51 -14.50
N ASN A 282 -12.06 -5.15 -14.95
CA ASN A 282 -11.11 -4.52 -15.87
C ASN A 282 -11.80 -4.08 -17.18
N LYS A 283 -12.63 -4.93 -17.77
CA LYS A 283 -13.34 -4.62 -19.00
C LYS A 283 -14.25 -3.40 -18.84
N ASP A 284 -15.04 -3.37 -17.76
CA ASP A 284 -15.95 -2.25 -17.46
C ASP A 284 -15.17 -0.94 -17.24
N ILE A 285 -14.12 -0.95 -16.42
CA ILE A 285 -13.28 0.23 -16.16
C ILE A 285 -12.60 0.71 -17.46
N SER A 286 -12.08 -0.21 -18.28
CA SER A 286 -11.48 0.15 -19.56
C SER A 286 -12.49 0.80 -20.52
N ASP A 287 -13.74 0.30 -20.55
CA ASP A 287 -14.81 0.88 -21.37
C ASP A 287 -15.24 2.26 -20.86
N GLN A 288 -15.26 2.49 -19.53
CA GLN A 288 -15.53 3.80 -18.94
C GLN A 288 -14.45 4.82 -19.33
N ILE A 289 -13.16 4.46 -19.20
CA ILE A 289 -12.03 5.31 -19.59
C ILE A 289 -12.06 5.60 -21.09
N ALA A 290 -12.26 4.59 -21.94
CA ALA A 290 -12.37 4.72 -23.38
C ALA A 290 -13.57 5.59 -23.80
N SER A 291 -14.62 5.65 -22.97
CA SER A 291 -15.79 6.52 -23.18
C SER A 291 -15.57 7.95 -22.67
N GLY A 292 -14.36 8.30 -22.22
CA GLY A 292 -13.96 9.66 -21.83
C GLY A 292 -14.05 9.97 -20.34
N ASP A 293 -14.16 8.97 -19.46
CA ASP A 293 -14.06 9.22 -18.02
C ASP A 293 -12.62 9.57 -17.65
N GLN A 294 -12.42 10.77 -17.12
CA GLN A 294 -11.11 11.28 -16.67
C GLN A 294 -10.95 11.27 -15.16
N SER A 295 -11.95 10.82 -14.41
CA SER A 295 -11.88 10.74 -12.96
C SER A 295 -11.10 9.49 -12.48
N ILE A 296 -11.05 8.43 -13.30
CA ILE A 296 -10.30 7.23 -13.00
C ILE A 296 -8.83 7.45 -13.41
N PHE A 297 -7.97 7.69 -12.42
CA PHE A 297 -6.53 7.90 -12.66
C PHE A 297 -5.69 6.64 -12.47
N GLY A 298 -6.25 5.60 -11.87
CA GLY A 298 -5.50 4.39 -11.59
C GLY A 298 -6.36 3.18 -11.24
N VAL A 299 -5.72 2.03 -11.28
CA VAL A 299 -6.32 0.73 -10.95
C VAL A 299 -5.38 -0.09 -10.07
N MET A 300 -5.97 -0.98 -9.26
CA MET A 300 -5.22 -1.95 -8.46
C MET A 300 -5.65 -3.36 -8.82
N ILE A 301 -4.67 -4.27 -8.99
CA ILE A 301 -4.90 -5.65 -9.44
C ILE A 301 -4.14 -6.60 -8.53
N GLU A 302 -4.82 -7.63 -8.01
CA GLU A 302 -4.15 -8.76 -7.37
C GLU A 302 -3.79 -9.81 -8.42
N SER A 303 -2.49 -10.08 -8.57
CA SER A 303 -1.93 -10.99 -9.56
C SER A 303 -0.71 -11.71 -8.99
N ASN A 304 -0.48 -12.96 -9.40
CA ASN A 304 0.72 -13.72 -9.02
C ASN A 304 1.17 -14.60 -10.20
N LEU A 305 2.22 -15.41 -10.01
CA LEU A 305 2.77 -16.33 -11.02
C LEU A 305 1.75 -17.39 -11.46
N GLU A 306 0.98 -17.89 -10.49
CA GLU A 306 -0.07 -18.90 -10.72
C GLU A 306 -1.44 -18.32 -10.35
N GLU A 307 -2.47 -18.71 -11.08
CA GLU A 307 -3.85 -18.31 -10.80
C GLU A 307 -4.41 -19.01 -9.56
N GLY A 308 -5.40 -18.41 -8.92
CA GLY A 308 -6.15 -19.00 -7.82
C GLY A 308 -5.90 -18.37 -6.46
N ASN A 309 -6.32 -19.08 -5.43
CA ASN A 309 -6.18 -18.69 -4.04
C ASN A 309 -5.64 -19.88 -3.24
N GLN A 310 -4.35 -19.88 -2.95
CA GLN A 310 -3.68 -20.94 -2.22
C GLN A 310 -3.53 -20.57 -0.75
N LYS A 311 -3.65 -21.56 0.12
CA LYS A 311 -3.31 -21.43 1.54
C LYS A 311 -1.78 -21.41 1.70
N ILE A 312 -1.25 -20.38 2.38
CA ILE A 312 0.19 -20.19 2.51
C ILE A 312 0.85 -21.29 3.34
N CYS A 313 0.18 -21.79 4.39
CA CYS A 313 0.75 -22.82 5.25
C CYS A 313 -0.31 -23.63 5.97
N LEU A 314 -0.07 -24.95 6.08
CA LEU A 314 -0.87 -25.88 6.89
C LEU A 314 -0.70 -25.68 8.40
N LEU A 315 0.37 -24.99 8.83
CA LEU A 315 0.66 -24.72 10.24
C LEU A 315 -0.23 -23.64 10.89
N TYR A 316 -1.00 -22.90 10.08
CA TYR A 316 -1.91 -21.83 10.52
C TYR A 316 -3.41 -22.20 10.38
N THR A 317 -3.71 -23.47 10.21
CA THR A 317 -5.10 -23.96 10.15
C THR A 317 -5.61 -24.44 11.49
#